data_fd370c030ba08a8699c53bc34706a707
#
_entry.id   fd370c030ba08a8699c53bc34706a707
#
_cell.length_a   1.000
_cell.length_b   1.000
_cell.length_c   1.000
_cell.angle_alpha   90.00
_cell.angle_beta   90.00
_cell.angle_gamma   90.00
#
_symmetry.space_group_name_H-M   'P 1'
#
loop_
_entity.id
_entity.type
_entity.pdbx_description
1 polymer ?
#
loop_
_entity_poly.entity_id
_entity_poly.type
_entity_poly.pdbx_seq_one_letter_code
_entity_poly.pdbx_strand_id
1 'polypeptide(L)'
;MIKLETERLVLRPLCVGDYEDYYSYSSVPENMTYMIFGPYTPEGARKFLEMCETWWKQEPPKVYEFAVTLKDSGKMIGNCGLYMDDDKRMTGMLGWCVHRDYWNRGYAGEFASALLKFGLEELKLHRIHAECNADNIASSKVMEHAGMRREGHFINNRFERVGDRKMWYNEFYYGILRDEYLTHINQM
;
A
#
# COMPACT_ATOMS: atom_id res chain seq x y z
N MET A 1 16.18 9.90 7.78
CA MET A 1 14.95 9.10 7.80
C MET A 1 14.16 9.43 6.53
N ILE A 2 13.76 8.44 5.73
CA ILE A 2 13.05 8.64 4.46
C ILE A 2 11.65 9.21 4.75
N LYS A 3 11.29 10.27 4.03
CA LYS A 3 9.99 10.95 4.12
C LYS A 3 9.59 11.36 2.71
N LEU A 4 8.37 11.04 2.29
CA LEU A 4 7.84 11.47 1.00
C LEU A 4 6.77 12.53 1.25
N GLU A 5 6.77 13.56 0.41
CA GLU A 5 5.77 14.63 0.50
C GLU A 5 5.03 14.77 -0.83
N THR A 6 3.73 14.97 -0.73
CA THR A 6 2.85 15.25 -1.85
C THR A 6 2.20 16.62 -1.67
N GLU A 7 1.18 16.95 -2.41
CA GLU A 7 0.44 18.21 -2.23
C GLU A 7 -0.22 18.29 -0.85
N ARG A 8 -0.93 17.21 -0.45
CA ARG A 8 -1.77 17.19 0.76
C ARG A 8 -1.25 16.26 1.85
N LEU A 9 -0.28 15.38 1.54
CA LEU A 9 0.12 14.29 2.41
C LEU A 9 1.60 14.34 2.76
N VAL A 10 1.90 13.74 3.92
CA VAL A 10 3.23 13.36 4.33
C VAL A 10 3.23 11.86 4.59
N LEU A 11 4.14 11.14 3.93
CA LEU A 11 4.41 9.73 4.16
C LEU A 11 5.70 9.64 4.97
N ARG A 12 5.61 9.11 6.16
CA ARG A 12 6.74 8.90 7.07
C ARG A 12 6.76 7.46 7.59
N PRO A 13 7.88 6.95 8.08
CA PRO A 13 7.91 5.61 8.68
C PRO A 13 6.77 5.38 9.66
N LEU A 14 6.05 4.29 9.48
CA LEU A 14 5.02 3.84 10.40
C LEU A 14 5.70 3.27 11.65
N CYS A 15 5.25 3.65 12.85
CA CYS A 15 5.88 3.30 14.10
C CYS A 15 4.86 3.00 15.23
N VAL A 16 5.34 2.51 16.36
CA VAL A 16 4.48 2.17 17.51
C VAL A 16 3.72 3.37 18.07
N GLY A 17 4.23 4.59 17.87
CA GLY A 17 3.55 5.83 18.26
C GLY A 17 2.25 6.11 17.49
N ASP A 18 2.03 5.42 16.37
CA ASP A 18 0.84 5.57 15.53
C ASP A 18 -0.32 4.65 15.95
N TYR A 19 -0.19 3.95 17.07
CA TYR A 19 -1.10 2.89 17.48
C TYR A 19 -2.58 3.32 17.48
N GLU A 20 -2.91 4.44 18.08
CA GLU A 20 -4.31 4.88 18.21
C GLU A 20 -4.95 5.14 16.85
N ASP A 21 -4.22 5.84 15.96
CA ASP A 21 -4.70 6.12 14.60
C ASP A 21 -4.77 4.84 13.77
N TYR A 22 -3.74 3.99 13.82
CA TYR A 22 -3.70 2.72 13.11
C TYR A 22 -4.83 1.78 13.55
N TYR A 23 -5.01 1.60 14.86
CA TYR A 23 -6.03 0.72 15.40
C TYR A 23 -7.45 1.21 15.12
N SER A 24 -7.66 2.53 15.00
CA SER A 24 -8.97 3.13 14.72
C SER A 24 -9.62 2.62 13.42
N TYR A 25 -8.84 2.22 12.43
CA TYR A 25 -9.36 1.66 11.17
C TYR A 25 -8.99 0.19 10.94
N SER A 26 -7.85 -0.26 11.42
CA SER A 26 -7.41 -1.64 11.21
C SER A 26 -8.17 -2.68 12.02
N SER A 27 -8.89 -2.26 13.07
CA SER A 27 -9.78 -3.09 13.87
C SER A 27 -11.24 -3.16 13.34
N VAL A 28 -11.57 -2.32 12.35
CA VAL A 28 -12.93 -2.19 11.83
C VAL A 28 -13.14 -3.15 10.65
N PRO A 29 -14.08 -4.14 10.76
CA PRO A 29 -14.29 -5.14 9.70
C PRO A 29 -14.58 -4.54 8.33
N GLU A 30 -15.37 -3.48 8.27
CA GLU A 30 -15.73 -2.82 7.01
C GLU A 30 -14.51 -2.19 6.32
N ASN A 31 -13.55 -1.71 7.09
CA ASN A 31 -12.30 -1.15 6.56
C ASN A 31 -11.39 -2.24 5.99
N MET A 32 -11.49 -3.46 6.54
CA MET A 32 -10.65 -4.60 6.23
C MET A 32 -11.28 -5.57 5.22
N THR A 33 -12.46 -5.25 4.66
CA THR A 33 -13.24 -6.15 3.78
C THR A 33 -12.44 -6.77 2.63
N TYR A 34 -11.49 -6.04 2.05
CA TYR A 34 -10.67 -6.50 0.92
C TYR A 34 -9.21 -6.75 1.28
N MET A 35 -8.87 -6.62 2.57
CA MET A 35 -7.50 -6.86 3.02
C MET A 35 -7.24 -8.34 3.23
N ILE A 36 -5.99 -8.78 3.03
CA ILE A 36 -5.55 -10.15 3.27
C ILE A 36 -5.25 -10.43 4.76
N PHE A 37 -5.42 -9.42 5.60
CA PHE A 37 -5.16 -9.46 7.03
C PHE A 37 -6.20 -8.60 7.78
N GLY A 38 -6.26 -8.79 9.10
CA GLY A 38 -7.23 -8.08 9.95
C GLY A 38 -8.64 -8.73 9.92
N PRO A 39 -9.63 -8.13 10.58
CA PRO A 39 -9.48 -7.03 11.54
C PRO A 39 -8.48 -7.37 12.65
N TYR A 40 -7.64 -6.40 13.02
CA TYR A 40 -6.64 -6.61 14.05
C TYR A 40 -7.23 -6.58 15.45
N THR A 41 -6.72 -7.47 16.31
CA THR A 41 -6.84 -7.30 17.77
C THR A 41 -5.88 -6.20 18.25
N PRO A 42 -6.09 -5.64 19.46
CA PRO A 42 -5.16 -4.66 20.03
C PRO A 42 -3.71 -5.14 20.03
N GLU A 43 -3.49 -6.40 20.40
CA GLU A 43 -2.16 -7.01 20.42
C GLU A 43 -1.59 -7.20 19.01
N GLY A 44 -2.42 -7.64 18.05
CA GLY A 44 -2.03 -7.80 16.65
C GLY A 44 -1.58 -6.49 16.01
N ALA A 45 -2.31 -5.40 16.29
CA ALA A 45 -1.95 -4.06 15.82
C ALA A 45 -0.61 -3.58 16.38
N ARG A 46 -0.36 -3.78 17.69
CA ARG A 46 0.95 -3.45 18.31
C ARG A 46 2.10 -4.24 17.68
N LYS A 47 1.92 -5.55 17.53
CA LYS A 47 2.92 -6.41 16.87
C LYS A 47 3.25 -5.96 15.46
N PHE A 48 2.24 -5.58 14.67
CA PHE A 48 2.48 -5.08 13.32
C PHE A 48 3.30 -3.79 13.33
N LEU A 49 3.01 -2.85 14.20
CA LEU A 49 3.77 -1.60 14.32
C LEU A 49 5.22 -1.84 14.79
N GLU A 50 5.45 -2.76 15.71
CA GLU A 50 6.79 -3.19 16.13
C GLU A 50 7.57 -3.82 14.97
N MET A 51 6.90 -4.62 14.12
CA MET A 51 7.50 -5.15 12.90
C MET A 51 7.89 -4.02 11.93
N CYS A 52 7.04 -3.01 11.75
CA CYS A 52 7.34 -1.86 10.90
C CYS A 52 8.63 -1.15 11.35
N GLU A 53 8.78 -0.89 12.65
CA GLU A 53 10.02 -0.30 13.18
C GLU A 53 11.26 -1.20 12.94
N THR A 54 11.08 -2.51 13.00
CA THR A 54 12.16 -3.47 12.74
C THR A 54 12.55 -3.45 11.27
N TRP A 55 11.59 -3.38 10.35
CA TRP A 55 11.86 -3.27 8.91
C TRP A 55 12.64 -2.01 8.56
N TRP A 56 12.28 -0.88 9.17
CA TRP A 56 12.96 0.40 8.94
C TRP A 56 14.41 0.44 9.46
N LYS A 57 14.79 -0.47 10.38
CA LYS A 57 16.16 -0.60 10.90
C LYS A 57 17.06 -1.45 10.01
N GLN A 58 16.51 -2.13 9.00
CA GLN A 58 17.30 -2.91 8.06
C GLN A 58 18.08 -1.99 7.11
N GLU A 59 19.29 -2.39 6.71
CA GLU A 59 20.12 -1.64 5.77
C GLU A 59 20.51 -2.52 4.57
N PRO A 60 19.90 -2.28 3.40
CA PRO A 60 18.75 -1.43 3.15
C PRO A 60 17.42 -2.11 3.57
N PRO A 61 16.36 -1.36 3.90
CA PRO A 61 15.07 -1.95 4.22
C PRO A 61 14.51 -2.80 3.08
N LYS A 62 13.92 -3.96 3.40
CA LYS A 62 13.15 -4.77 2.43
C LYS A 62 11.67 -4.37 2.37
N VAL A 63 11.20 -3.70 3.39
CA VAL A 63 9.84 -3.19 3.52
C VAL A 63 9.89 -1.73 3.91
N TYR A 64 9.24 -0.90 3.12
CA TYR A 64 9.06 0.52 3.37
C TYR A 64 7.59 0.78 3.71
N GLU A 65 7.22 0.63 4.98
CA GLU A 65 5.85 0.84 5.43
C GLU A 65 5.70 2.25 6.00
N PHE A 66 4.81 3.05 5.40
CA PHE A 66 4.60 4.45 5.74
C PHE A 66 3.26 4.68 6.41
N ALA A 67 3.24 5.51 7.43
CA ALA A 67 2.06 6.23 7.87
C ALA A 67 1.73 7.33 6.86
N VAL A 68 0.49 7.40 6.42
CA VAL A 68 -0.04 8.48 5.55
C VAL A 68 -0.70 9.50 6.43
N THR A 69 -0.13 10.71 6.50
CA THR A 69 -0.64 11.80 7.35
C THR A 69 -1.04 13.02 6.52
N LEU A 70 -2.10 13.69 6.94
CA LEU A 70 -2.51 14.96 6.35
C LEU A 70 -1.54 16.08 6.75
N LYS A 71 -1.16 16.92 5.80
CA LYS A 71 -0.23 18.06 6.06
C LYS A 71 -0.84 19.13 6.97
N ASP A 72 -2.12 19.36 6.84
CA ASP A 72 -2.84 20.43 7.57
C ASP A 72 -3.03 20.15 9.06
N SER A 73 -3.28 18.88 9.38
CA SER A 73 -3.65 18.47 10.74
C SER A 73 -2.66 17.52 11.42
N GLY A 74 -1.75 16.93 10.63
CA GLY A 74 -0.87 15.87 11.11
C GLY A 74 -1.59 14.52 11.37
N LYS A 75 -2.92 14.45 11.13
CA LYS A 75 -3.73 13.25 11.37
C LYS A 75 -3.31 12.12 10.44
N MET A 76 -3.05 10.95 10.98
CA MET A 76 -2.85 9.74 10.19
C MET A 76 -4.19 9.24 9.65
N ILE A 77 -4.25 9.01 8.35
CA ILE A 77 -5.46 8.60 7.62
C ILE A 77 -5.36 7.21 6.99
N GLY A 78 -4.22 6.56 7.14
CA GLY A 78 -3.97 5.24 6.56
C GLY A 78 -2.51 4.90 6.57
N ASN A 79 -2.18 3.78 5.96
CA ASN A 79 -0.81 3.33 5.71
C ASN A 79 -0.65 2.86 4.27
N CYS A 80 0.57 2.91 3.77
CA CYS A 80 0.94 2.38 2.47
C CYS A 80 2.38 1.89 2.50
N GLY A 81 2.68 0.90 1.67
CA GLY A 81 4.00 0.28 1.68
C GLY A 81 4.51 -0.08 0.30
N LEU A 82 5.83 -0.21 0.23
CA LEU A 82 6.57 -0.80 -0.87
C LEU A 82 7.38 -1.97 -0.32
N TYR A 83 7.11 -3.16 -0.81
CA TYR A 83 7.64 -4.44 -0.35
C TYR A 83 8.53 -5.02 -1.45
N MET A 84 9.81 -5.29 -1.15
CA MET A 84 10.74 -5.89 -2.12
C MET A 84 10.42 -7.37 -2.32
N ASP A 85 10.20 -7.80 -3.56
CA ASP A 85 9.84 -9.19 -3.88
C ASP A 85 11.03 -10.15 -3.76
N ASP A 86 12.23 -9.65 -4.05
CA ASP A 86 13.42 -10.47 -4.11
C ASP A 86 14.63 -9.82 -3.43
N ASP A 87 15.66 -10.63 -3.20
CA ASP A 87 16.93 -10.15 -2.60
C ASP A 87 17.75 -9.29 -3.57
N LYS A 88 17.45 -9.31 -4.86
CA LYS A 88 18.11 -8.47 -5.88
C LYS A 88 17.53 -7.05 -5.90
N ARG A 89 16.38 -6.84 -5.27
CA ARG A 89 15.69 -5.55 -5.16
C ARG A 89 15.38 -4.90 -6.49
N MET A 90 15.06 -5.73 -7.50
CA MET A 90 14.71 -5.24 -8.83
C MET A 90 13.21 -5.05 -9.01
N THR A 91 12.41 -5.69 -8.17
CA THR A 91 10.94 -5.64 -8.21
C THR A 91 10.37 -5.37 -6.84
N GLY A 92 9.19 -4.76 -6.80
CA GLY A 92 8.49 -4.50 -5.55
C GLY A 92 6.99 -4.42 -5.74
N MET A 93 6.27 -4.72 -4.66
CA MET A 93 4.82 -4.69 -4.58
C MET A 93 4.36 -3.47 -3.78
N LEU A 94 3.33 -2.78 -4.26
CA LEU A 94 2.61 -1.76 -3.50
C LEU A 94 1.43 -2.36 -2.75
N GLY A 95 1.22 -1.86 -1.53
CA GLY A 95 0.03 -2.15 -0.75
C GLY A 95 -0.42 -0.93 0.06
N TRP A 96 -1.71 -0.86 0.40
CA TRP A 96 -2.23 0.25 1.20
C TRP A 96 -3.54 -0.08 1.90
N CYS A 97 -3.80 0.64 2.98
CA CYS A 97 -5.08 0.70 3.65
C CYS A 97 -5.39 2.14 4.05
N VAL A 98 -6.57 2.64 3.71
CA VAL A 98 -7.02 4.00 4.04
C VAL A 98 -8.21 3.91 4.99
N HIS A 99 -8.22 4.71 6.04
CA HIS A 99 -9.36 4.84 6.94
C HIS A 99 -10.62 5.27 6.15
N ARG A 100 -11.74 4.57 6.35
CA ARG A 100 -12.99 4.74 5.57
C ARG A 100 -13.50 6.18 5.47
N ASP A 101 -13.34 6.97 6.52
CA ASP A 101 -13.78 8.36 6.54
C ASP A 101 -13.02 9.26 5.58
N TYR A 102 -11.91 8.76 5.00
CA TYR A 102 -11.09 9.46 4.03
C TYR A 102 -11.15 8.85 2.62
N TRP A 103 -12.03 7.87 2.39
CA TRP A 103 -12.25 7.30 1.05
C TRP A 103 -12.83 8.33 0.08
N ASN A 104 -12.68 8.07 -1.20
CA ASN A 104 -13.21 8.88 -2.32
C ASN A 104 -12.74 10.36 -2.33
N ARG A 105 -11.59 10.67 -1.70
CA ARG A 105 -10.99 12.01 -1.66
C ARG A 105 -9.71 12.12 -2.49
N GLY A 106 -9.34 11.08 -3.23
CA GLY A 106 -8.16 11.04 -4.08
C GLY A 106 -6.83 10.80 -3.35
N TYR A 107 -6.82 10.66 -2.05
CA TYR A 107 -5.58 10.46 -1.27
C TYR A 107 -4.81 9.20 -1.68
N ALA A 108 -5.53 8.10 -1.99
CA ALA A 108 -4.87 6.86 -2.38
C ALA A 108 -4.10 6.99 -3.71
N GLY A 109 -4.67 7.67 -4.71
CA GLY A 109 -3.97 7.99 -5.96
C GLY A 109 -2.74 8.85 -5.75
N GLU A 110 -2.85 9.84 -4.84
CA GLU A 110 -1.77 10.77 -4.53
C GLU A 110 -0.55 10.06 -3.89
N PHE A 111 -0.77 9.24 -2.86
CA PHE A 111 0.35 8.52 -2.25
C PHE A 111 0.85 7.35 -3.12
N ALA A 112 -0.01 6.68 -3.90
CA ALA A 112 0.43 5.63 -4.82
C ALA A 112 1.40 6.18 -5.87
N SER A 113 1.11 7.36 -6.44
CA SER A 113 2.02 8.05 -7.35
C SER A 113 3.35 8.41 -6.68
N ALA A 114 3.32 8.86 -5.42
CA ALA A 114 4.55 9.16 -4.66
C ALA A 114 5.38 7.90 -4.39
N LEU A 115 4.74 6.75 -4.09
CA LEU A 115 5.43 5.48 -3.91
C LEU A 115 6.02 4.95 -5.23
N LEU A 116 5.31 5.09 -6.36
CA LEU A 116 5.86 4.74 -7.67
C LEU A 116 7.10 5.57 -7.97
N LYS A 117 7.03 6.88 -7.77
CA LYS A 117 8.18 7.77 -7.93
C LYS A 117 9.36 7.31 -7.06
N PHE A 118 9.13 7.11 -5.78
CA PHE A 118 10.16 6.64 -4.84
C PHE A 118 10.79 5.32 -5.29
N GLY A 119 9.98 4.33 -5.65
CA GLY A 119 10.48 3.01 -6.05
C GLY A 119 11.21 3.03 -7.39
N LEU A 120 10.66 3.71 -8.41
CA LEU A 120 11.20 3.68 -9.77
C LEU A 120 12.33 4.69 -9.99
N GLU A 121 12.30 5.87 -9.33
CA GLU A 121 13.33 6.91 -9.52
C GLU A 121 14.44 6.83 -8.46
N GLU A 122 14.09 6.70 -7.17
CA GLU A 122 15.08 6.74 -6.08
C GLU A 122 15.69 5.37 -5.80
N LEU A 123 14.84 4.32 -5.64
CA LEU A 123 15.33 2.95 -5.44
C LEU A 123 15.72 2.26 -6.75
N LYS A 124 15.37 2.84 -7.91
CA LYS A 124 15.70 2.36 -9.26
C LYS A 124 15.20 0.94 -9.53
N LEU A 125 14.05 0.59 -8.97
CA LEU A 125 13.41 -0.70 -9.26
C LEU A 125 13.10 -0.80 -10.75
N HIS A 126 13.29 -1.98 -11.32
CA HIS A 126 12.93 -2.28 -12.71
C HIS A 126 11.41 -2.30 -12.90
N ARG A 127 10.69 -2.81 -11.90
CA ARG A 127 9.25 -3.03 -11.97
C ARG A 127 8.60 -2.82 -10.60
N ILE A 128 7.40 -2.25 -10.61
CA ILE A 128 6.51 -2.26 -9.47
C ILE A 128 5.18 -2.89 -9.89
N HIS A 129 4.62 -3.71 -9.01
CA HIS A 129 3.31 -4.29 -9.20
C HIS A 129 2.41 -4.08 -7.98
N ALA A 130 1.13 -4.34 -8.15
CA ALA A 130 0.14 -4.36 -7.09
C ALA A 130 -1.00 -5.30 -7.47
N GLU A 131 -1.70 -5.80 -6.48
CA GLU A 131 -2.84 -6.68 -6.67
C GLU A 131 -4.02 -6.25 -5.80
N CYS A 132 -5.23 -6.59 -6.22
CA CYS A 132 -6.41 -6.38 -5.41
C CYS A 132 -7.48 -7.44 -5.72
N ASN A 133 -8.39 -7.65 -4.75
CA ASN A 133 -9.62 -8.36 -5.02
C ASN A 133 -10.35 -7.71 -6.20
N ALA A 134 -10.85 -8.49 -7.15
CA ALA A 134 -11.50 -7.99 -8.35
C ALA A 134 -12.78 -7.18 -8.05
N ASP A 135 -13.40 -7.39 -6.90
CA ASP A 135 -14.56 -6.62 -6.42
C ASP A 135 -14.14 -5.27 -5.79
N ASN A 136 -12.85 -5.07 -5.51
CA ASN A 136 -12.32 -3.81 -5.00
C ASN A 136 -12.04 -2.81 -6.13
N ILE A 137 -13.12 -2.27 -6.69
CA ILE A 137 -13.04 -1.29 -7.78
C ILE A 137 -12.26 -0.03 -7.39
N ALA A 138 -12.28 0.34 -6.11
CA ALA A 138 -11.54 1.51 -5.63
C ALA A 138 -10.03 1.32 -5.79
N SER A 139 -9.48 0.18 -5.38
CA SER A 139 -8.05 -0.13 -5.56
C SER A 139 -7.65 -0.24 -7.03
N SER A 140 -8.50 -0.85 -7.88
CA SER A 140 -8.27 -0.88 -9.34
C SER A 140 -8.11 0.52 -9.92
N LYS A 141 -9.02 1.44 -9.58
CA LYS A 141 -8.96 2.84 -10.03
C LYS A 141 -7.71 3.58 -9.52
N VAL A 142 -7.27 3.29 -8.30
CA VAL A 142 -6.02 3.86 -7.76
C VAL A 142 -4.82 3.44 -8.61
N MET A 143 -4.69 2.15 -8.92
CA MET A 143 -3.60 1.63 -9.74
C MET A 143 -3.62 2.19 -11.16
N GLU A 144 -4.80 2.23 -11.78
CA GLU A 144 -4.98 2.81 -13.13
C GLU A 144 -4.63 4.30 -13.15
N HIS A 145 -5.11 5.06 -12.16
CA HIS A 145 -4.78 6.50 -12.04
C HIS A 145 -3.29 6.75 -11.82
N ALA A 146 -2.61 5.87 -11.11
CA ALA A 146 -1.17 5.94 -10.92
C ALA A 146 -0.35 5.51 -12.15
N GLY A 147 -1.02 5.14 -13.26
CA GLY A 147 -0.37 4.76 -14.51
C GLY A 147 0.01 3.29 -14.62
N MET A 148 -0.44 2.45 -13.70
CA MET A 148 -0.21 1.01 -13.79
C MET A 148 -1.20 0.39 -14.78
N ARG A 149 -0.73 -0.56 -15.60
CA ARG A 149 -1.60 -1.33 -16.50
C ARG A 149 -2.07 -2.62 -15.83
N ARG A 150 -3.30 -3.03 -16.09
CA ARG A 150 -3.78 -4.35 -15.69
C ARG A 150 -3.14 -5.43 -16.57
N GLU A 151 -2.44 -6.36 -15.95
CA GLU A 151 -1.71 -7.44 -16.59
C GLU A 151 -2.41 -8.79 -16.47
N GLY A 152 -3.31 -8.94 -15.48
CA GLY A 152 -4.02 -10.19 -15.28
C GLY A 152 -5.35 -10.04 -14.56
N HIS A 153 -6.24 -11.01 -14.84
CA HIS A 153 -7.43 -11.30 -14.06
C HIS A 153 -7.38 -12.78 -13.71
N PHE A 154 -7.11 -13.06 -12.46
CA PHE A 154 -6.92 -14.42 -11.95
C PHE A 154 -8.20 -14.88 -11.27
N ILE A 155 -8.80 -15.94 -11.81
CA ILE A 155 -10.06 -16.48 -11.33
C ILE A 155 -9.80 -17.45 -10.19
N ASN A 156 -10.51 -17.27 -9.06
CA ASN A 156 -10.37 -18.09 -7.85
C ASN A 156 -8.90 -18.23 -7.40
N ASN A 157 -8.16 -17.11 -7.43
CA ASN A 157 -6.72 -17.10 -7.16
C ASN A 157 -6.41 -17.07 -5.67
N ARG A 158 -7.16 -16.28 -4.90
CA ARG A 158 -6.95 -16.12 -3.47
C ARG A 158 -7.96 -16.92 -2.67
N PHE A 159 -7.44 -17.73 -1.76
CA PHE A 159 -8.24 -18.52 -0.81
C PHE A 159 -8.27 -17.86 0.56
N GLU A 160 -9.45 -17.72 1.13
CA GLU A 160 -9.64 -17.28 2.51
C GLU A 160 -10.60 -18.21 3.24
N ARG A 161 -10.42 -18.32 4.56
CA ARG A 161 -11.35 -18.99 5.44
C ARG A 161 -12.10 -17.94 6.26
N VAL A 162 -13.42 -17.87 6.07
CA VAL A 162 -14.30 -16.96 6.81
C VAL A 162 -15.21 -17.81 7.69
N GLY A 163 -14.84 -18.01 8.95
CA GLY A 163 -15.43 -19.02 9.84
C GLY A 163 -15.21 -20.43 9.27
N ASP A 164 -16.28 -21.20 9.07
CA ASP A 164 -16.23 -22.55 8.47
C ASP A 164 -16.31 -22.54 6.94
N ARG A 165 -16.50 -21.38 6.31
CA ARG A 165 -16.62 -21.28 4.86
C ARG A 165 -15.26 -21.11 4.21
N LYS A 166 -15.06 -21.84 3.10
CA LYS A 166 -13.94 -21.64 2.18
C LYS A 166 -14.38 -20.68 1.10
N MET A 167 -13.70 -19.53 0.99
CA MET A 167 -13.99 -18.51 -0.01
C MET A 167 -12.83 -18.40 -0.98
N TRP A 168 -13.17 -18.30 -2.26
CA TRP A 168 -12.21 -18.06 -3.32
C TRP A 168 -12.54 -16.72 -3.96
N TYR A 169 -11.53 -15.88 -4.15
CA TYR A 169 -11.66 -14.56 -4.72
C TYR A 169 -10.89 -14.44 -6.03
N ASN A 170 -11.48 -13.71 -6.96
CA ASN A 170 -10.78 -13.28 -8.16
C ASN A 170 -9.87 -12.09 -7.81
N GLU A 171 -8.74 -11.98 -8.51
CA GLU A 171 -7.80 -10.91 -8.30
C GLU A 171 -7.39 -10.25 -9.60
N PHE A 172 -7.25 -8.93 -9.57
CA PHE A 172 -6.60 -8.17 -10.61
C PHE A 172 -5.15 -7.92 -10.24
N TYR A 173 -4.27 -8.12 -11.22
CA TYR A 173 -2.85 -7.84 -11.12
C TYR A 173 -2.50 -6.66 -12.03
N TYR A 174 -1.77 -5.70 -11.48
CA TYR A 174 -1.33 -4.49 -12.14
C TYR A 174 0.18 -4.37 -12.07
N GLY A 175 0.79 -3.74 -13.09
CA GLY A 175 2.22 -3.52 -13.12
C GLY A 175 2.61 -2.28 -13.90
N ILE A 176 3.83 -1.79 -13.63
CA ILE A 176 4.48 -0.74 -14.37
C ILE A 176 5.98 -1.00 -14.40
N LEU A 177 6.60 -0.83 -15.58
CA LEU A 177 8.04 -0.87 -15.75
C LEU A 177 8.64 0.52 -15.57
N ARG A 178 9.89 0.58 -15.07
CA ARG A 178 10.60 1.83 -14.88
C ARG A 178 10.72 2.64 -16.18
N ASP A 179 11.04 2.00 -17.28
CA ASP A 179 11.22 2.70 -18.56
C ASP A 179 9.91 3.26 -19.11
N GLU A 180 8.79 2.55 -18.89
CA GLU A 180 7.45 3.04 -19.25
C GLU A 180 7.09 4.26 -18.41
N TYR A 181 7.31 4.20 -17.11
CA TYR A 181 7.07 5.31 -16.19
C TYR A 181 7.88 6.55 -16.56
N LEU A 182 9.18 6.41 -16.81
CA LEU A 182 10.06 7.53 -17.19
C LEU A 182 9.68 8.13 -18.56
N THR A 183 9.24 7.30 -19.51
CA THR A 183 8.77 7.77 -20.81
C THR A 183 7.50 8.62 -20.66
N HIS A 184 6.57 8.19 -19.80
CA HIS A 184 5.32 8.89 -19.55
C HIS A 184 5.54 10.27 -18.91
N ILE A 185 6.40 10.35 -17.89
CA ILE A 185 6.73 11.63 -17.24
C ILE A 185 7.37 12.63 -18.21
N ASN A 186 8.25 12.17 -19.10
CA ASN A 186 8.93 13.06 -20.05
C ASN A 186 8.01 13.60 -21.16
N GLN A 187 6.77 13.11 -21.26
CA GLN A 187 5.76 13.55 -22.22
C GLN A 187 4.71 14.50 -21.61
N MET A 188 4.73 14.69 -20.29
CA MET A 188 3.85 15.62 -19.57
C MET A 188 4.53 16.98 -19.36
#